data_cc1f815c5b85fd1114293a4bb0f2e79c
#
_entry.id   cc1f815c5b85fd1114293a4bb0f2e79c
#
_cell.length_a   1.000
_cell.length_b   1.000
_cell.length_c   1.000
_cell.angle_alpha   90.00
_cell.angle_beta   90.00
_cell.angle_gamma   90.00
#
_symmetry.space_group_name_H-M   'P 1'
#
loop_
_entity.id
_entity.type
_entity.pdbx_description
1 polymer ?
#
loop_
_entity_poly.entity_id
_entity_poly.type
_entity_poly.pdbx_seq_one_letter_code
_entity_poly.pdbx_strand_id
1 'polypeptide(L)'
;TCAIMISMIQNNILWSPLQIGGLTTKNRFAVLPMECADAAEGSHLSQDMQMRYDRYAEGGAGLVFLEAVTLQHETRSRDRQLLLDVYKKESREEWERFVASFKAKHPNTLLIFQYHHAGETAGKEFSRRVTVKPLMPFGGELIDAWYIDDYIHRQVETAKFLYRIGVDGIDLKFCHGYLGSQLLRPYNDRD
;
A
#
# COMPACT_ATOMS: atom_id res chain seq x y z
N THR A 1 -31.62 26.83 -13.55
CA THR A 1 -31.30 25.39 -13.69
C THR A 1 -29.92 25.06 -13.12
N CYS A 2 -28.90 25.88 -13.34
CA CYS A 2 -27.53 25.65 -12.85
C CYS A 2 -27.44 25.79 -11.32
N ALA A 3 -28.11 26.77 -10.72
CA ALA A 3 -28.13 26.99 -9.27
C ALA A 3 -28.80 25.82 -8.49
N ILE A 4 -29.85 25.22 -9.07
CA ILE A 4 -30.51 24.03 -8.46
C ILE A 4 -29.61 22.81 -8.52
N MET A 5 -28.90 22.59 -9.64
CA MET A 5 -27.90 21.51 -9.75
C MET A 5 -26.75 21.69 -8.76
N ILE A 6 -26.23 22.90 -8.60
CA ILE A 6 -25.18 23.20 -7.62
C ILE A 6 -25.67 22.95 -6.18
N SER A 7 -26.91 23.35 -5.84
CA SER A 7 -27.51 23.10 -4.54
C SER A 7 -27.75 21.61 -4.26
N MET A 8 -28.14 20.83 -5.28
CA MET A 8 -28.30 19.37 -5.16
C MET A 8 -26.95 18.66 -4.97
N ILE A 9 -25.88 19.14 -5.60
CA ILE A 9 -24.53 18.61 -5.41
C ILE A 9 -24.02 18.89 -3.99
N GLN A 10 -24.27 20.08 -3.45
CA GLN A 10 -23.82 20.48 -2.12
C GLN A 10 -24.48 19.67 -0.98
N ASN A 11 -25.69 19.12 -1.19
CA ASN A 11 -26.40 18.27 -0.22
C ASN A 11 -26.18 16.75 -0.45
N ASN A 12 -25.35 16.37 -1.40
CA ASN A 12 -25.07 14.97 -1.63
C ASN A 12 -24.09 14.45 -0.56
N ILE A 13 -24.47 13.39 0.15
CA ILE A 13 -23.66 12.78 1.20
C ILE A 13 -22.27 12.37 0.73
N LEU A 14 -22.09 12.04 -0.54
CA LEU A 14 -20.80 11.66 -1.11
C LEU A 14 -19.77 12.79 -1.06
N TRP A 15 -20.23 14.04 -1.10
CA TRP A 15 -19.38 15.24 -1.03
C TRP A 15 -19.19 15.76 0.40
N SER A 16 -19.86 15.15 1.38
CA SER A 16 -19.69 15.55 2.77
C SER A 16 -18.41 14.98 3.37
N PRO A 17 -17.74 15.71 4.26
CA PRO A 17 -16.59 15.20 5.00
C PRO A 17 -16.93 13.91 5.76
N LEU A 18 -15.93 13.06 5.97
CA LEU A 18 -16.04 11.87 6.79
C LEU A 18 -14.93 11.85 7.84
N GLN A 19 -15.32 11.72 9.09
CA GLN A 19 -14.40 11.51 10.20
C GLN A 19 -13.95 10.05 10.24
N ILE A 20 -12.63 9.81 10.22
CA ILE A 20 -12.00 8.48 10.33
C ILE A 20 -10.97 8.55 11.45
N GLY A 21 -11.33 8.10 12.66
CA GLY A 21 -10.49 8.29 13.84
C GLY A 21 -10.18 9.75 14.08
N GLY A 22 -8.90 10.11 14.15
CA GLY A 22 -8.42 11.49 14.30
C GLY A 22 -8.33 12.29 13.00
N LEU A 23 -8.66 11.70 11.85
CA LEU A 23 -8.51 12.31 10.53
C LEU A 23 -9.89 12.65 9.93
N THR A 24 -9.92 13.62 9.01
CA THR A 24 -11.13 13.98 8.30
C THR A 24 -10.86 14.04 6.80
N THR A 25 -11.63 13.28 6.01
CA THR A 25 -11.59 13.38 4.54
C THR A 25 -12.41 14.57 4.06
N LYS A 26 -12.03 15.18 2.93
CA LYS A 26 -12.81 16.27 2.31
C LYS A 26 -14.15 15.83 1.70
N ASN A 27 -14.28 14.53 1.41
CA ASN A 27 -15.48 13.89 0.84
C ASN A 27 -15.39 12.37 1.08
N ARG A 28 -16.35 11.60 0.55
CA ARG A 28 -16.46 10.15 0.73
C ARG A 28 -15.96 9.33 -0.49
N PHE A 29 -15.19 9.95 -1.37
CA PHE A 29 -14.56 9.24 -2.49
C PHE A 29 -13.18 8.74 -2.09
N ALA A 30 -12.97 7.44 -2.29
CA ALA A 30 -11.68 6.78 -2.06
C ALA A 30 -11.20 6.10 -3.34
N VAL A 31 -9.92 6.29 -3.68
CA VAL A 31 -9.24 5.47 -4.70
C VAL A 31 -8.65 4.26 -4.01
N LEU A 32 -9.10 3.07 -4.40
CA LEU A 32 -8.67 1.81 -3.83
C LEU A 32 -7.27 1.41 -4.33
N PRO A 33 -6.52 0.59 -3.58
CA PRO A 33 -5.18 0.17 -3.95
C PRO A 33 -5.22 -0.82 -5.12
N MET A 34 -4.70 -0.42 -6.26
CA MET A 34 -4.62 -1.25 -7.46
C MET A 34 -3.19 -1.29 -7.99
N GLU A 35 -2.61 -2.49 -8.04
CA GLU A 35 -1.27 -2.69 -8.58
C GLU A 35 -1.24 -2.46 -10.08
N CYS A 36 -0.45 -1.49 -10.52
CA CYS A 36 -0.23 -1.18 -11.94
C CYS A 36 1.04 -1.81 -12.49
N ALA A 37 1.95 -2.27 -11.63
CA ALA A 37 3.24 -2.84 -12.02
C ALA A 37 4.05 -1.87 -12.92
N ASP A 38 3.98 -0.60 -12.62
CA ASP A 38 4.60 0.50 -13.38
C ASP A 38 5.80 1.15 -12.64
N ALA A 39 6.32 0.48 -11.61
CA ALA A 39 7.58 0.90 -10.99
C ALA A 39 8.71 0.98 -12.04
N ALA A 40 9.66 1.85 -11.82
CA ALA A 40 10.90 1.89 -12.59
C ALA A 40 11.74 0.63 -12.31
N GLU A 41 12.81 0.44 -13.07
CA GLU A 41 13.74 -0.65 -12.86
C GLU A 41 14.24 -0.68 -11.40
N GLY A 42 14.40 -1.86 -10.83
CA GLY A 42 14.77 -2.01 -9.42
C GLY A 42 13.64 -1.75 -8.42
N SER A 43 12.39 -1.63 -8.89
CA SER A 43 11.22 -1.34 -8.05
C SER A 43 11.17 0.08 -7.46
N HIS A 44 11.87 1.00 -8.12
CA HIS A 44 11.86 2.43 -7.80
C HIS A 44 10.56 3.13 -8.21
N LEU A 45 10.33 4.32 -7.66
CA LEU A 45 9.16 5.13 -8.03
C LEU A 45 9.33 5.69 -9.45
N SER A 46 8.42 5.31 -10.35
CA SER A 46 8.41 5.86 -11.70
C SER A 46 7.72 7.22 -11.75
N GLN A 47 8.00 7.99 -12.80
CA GLN A 47 7.28 9.24 -13.06
C GLN A 47 5.80 8.97 -13.37
N ASP A 48 5.50 7.91 -14.11
CA ASP A 48 4.13 7.52 -14.46
C ASP A 48 3.31 7.19 -13.23
N MET A 49 3.88 6.44 -12.28
CA MET A 49 3.27 6.17 -10.99
C MET A 49 2.97 7.47 -10.24
N GLN A 50 3.93 8.38 -10.11
CA GLN A 50 3.74 9.65 -9.41
C GLN A 50 2.64 10.49 -10.06
N MET A 51 2.65 10.64 -11.39
CA MET A 51 1.60 11.35 -12.13
C MET A 51 0.22 10.70 -11.95
N ARG A 52 0.14 9.37 -11.86
CA ARG A 52 -1.11 8.65 -11.64
C ARG A 52 -1.71 9.00 -10.28
N TYR A 53 -0.91 9.04 -9.23
CA TYR A 53 -1.37 9.42 -7.89
C TYR A 53 -1.74 10.91 -7.80
N ASP A 54 -0.99 11.79 -8.45
CA ASP A 54 -1.37 13.20 -8.58
C ASP A 54 -2.75 13.34 -9.24
N ARG A 55 -3.00 12.65 -10.36
CA ARG A 55 -4.30 12.67 -11.06
C ARG A 55 -5.47 12.16 -10.20
N TYR A 56 -5.25 11.13 -9.37
CA TYR A 56 -6.29 10.66 -8.46
C TYR A 56 -6.69 11.73 -7.44
N ALA A 57 -5.74 12.45 -6.89
CA ALA A 57 -6.00 13.53 -5.93
C ALA A 57 -6.59 14.78 -6.61
N GLU A 58 -6.12 15.15 -7.82
CA GLU A 58 -6.65 16.20 -8.68
C GLU A 58 -8.09 15.91 -9.11
N GLY A 59 -8.42 14.65 -9.36
CA GLY A 59 -9.78 14.17 -9.64
C GLY A 59 -10.76 14.32 -8.47
N GLY A 60 -10.28 14.79 -7.32
CA GLY A 60 -11.10 15.17 -6.17
C GLY A 60 -11.23 14.12 -5.08
N ALA A 61 -10.57 12.97 -5.18
CA ALA A 61 -10.63 11.95 -4.13
C ALA A 61 -10.20 12.51 -2.76
N GLY A 62 -10.98 12.21 -1.71
CA GLY A 62 -10.67 12.57 -0.33
C GLY A 62 -9.66 11.61 0.31
N LEU A 63 -9.59 10.39 -0.19
CA LEU A 63 -8.73 9.33 0.31
C LEU A 63 -8.10 8.58 -0.88
N VAL A 64 -6.79 8.40 -0.85
CA VAL A 64 -6.04 7.67 -1.89
C VAL A 64 -5.22 6.60 -1.22
N PHE A 65 -5.46 5.34 -1.59
CA PHE A 65 -4.58 4.22 -1.22
C PHE A 65 -3.47 4.08 -2.25
N LEU A 66 -2.24 4.02 -1.79
CA LEU A 66 -1.15 3.52 -2.60
C LEU A 66 -1.38 2.04 -2.90
N GLU A 67 -0.94 1.62 -4.07
CA GLU A 67 -0.94 0.20 -4.43
C GLU A 67 -0.07 -0.63 -3.48
N ALA A 68 -0.22 -1.95 -3.56
CA ALA A 68 0.54 -2.87 -2.72
C ALA A 68 2.06 -2.69 -2.88
N VAL A 69 2.70 -2.16 -1.83
CA VAL A 69 4.14 -1.93 -1.76
C VAL A 69 4.79 -3.03 -0.95
N THR A 70 5.83 -3.65 -1.49
CA THR A 70 6.63 -4.62 -0.73
C THR A 70 7.66 -3.94 0.15
N LEU A 71 8.00 -4.58 1.27
CA LEU A 71 9.00 -4.07 2.22
C LEU A 71 10.37 -4.73 2.06
N GLN A 72 10.44 -5.73 1.18
CA GLN A 72 11.65 -6.49 0.85
C GLN A 72 11.63 -6.83 -0.64
N HIS A 73 12.80 -6.80 -1.27
CA HIS A 73 12.93 -7.08 -2.70
C HIS A 73 12.44 -8.49 -3.07
N GLU A 74 12.70 -9.46 -2.23
CA GLU A 74 12.36 -10.88 -2.44
C GLU A 74 10.90 -11.23 -2.15
N THR A 75 10.06 -10.27 -1.79
CA THR A 75 8.65 -10.55 -1.44
C THR A 75 7.65 -10.04 -2.48
N ARG A 76 8.12 -9.68 -3.67
CA ARG A 76 7.32 -9.13 -4.75
C ARG A 76 6.47 -10.21 -5.43
N SER A 77 5.25 -9.85 -5.81
CA SER A 77 4.39 -10.68 -6.67
C SER A 77 4.73 -10.49 -8.16
N ARG A 78 5.25 -9.32 -8.52
CA ARG A 78 5.54 -8.89 -9.89
C ARG A 78 6.90 -8.20 -9.96
N ASP A 79 7.54 -8.26 -11.12
CA ASP A 79 8.87 -7.66 -11.31
C ASP A 79 8.88 -6.15 -11.03
N ARG A 80 7.93 -5.42 -11.59
CA ARG A 80 7.83 -3.96 -11.45
C ARG A 80 6.86 -3.54 -10.33
N GLN A 81 6.85 -4.26 -9.22
CA GLN A 81 6.11 -3.86 -8.02
C GLN A 81 6.90 -2.85 -7.22
N LEU A 82 6.21 -1.86 -6.63
CA LEU A 82 6.82 -0.84 -5.78
C LEU A 82 7.46 -1.45 -4.53
N LEU A 83 8.60 -0.91 -4.14
CA LEU A 83 9.37 -1.34 -2.97
C LEU A 83 9.67 -0.16 -2.05
N LEU A 84 9.43 -0.34 -0.76
CA LEU A 84 9.98 0.51 0.31
C LEU A 84 10.81 -0.34 1.26
N ASP A 85 12.12 -0.31 1.10
CA ASP A 85 13.05 -0.91 2.06
C ASP A 85 13.59 0.17 3.01
N VAL A 86 13.03 0.23 4.23
CA VAL A 86 13.41 1.25 5.23
C VAL A 86 14.83 1.10 5.76
N TYR A 87 15.49 -0.01 5.49
CA TYR A 87 16.90 -0.21 5.85
C TYR A 87 17.87 0.34 4.82
N LYS A 88 17.37 0.70 3.62
CA LYS A 88 18.14 1.35 2.55
C LYS A 88 17.89 2.85 2.54
N LYS A 89 18.98 3.62 2.62
CA LYS A 89 18.91 5.09 2.66
C LYS A 89 18.25 5.66 1.42
N GLU A 90 18.63 5.17 0.25
CA GLU A 90 18.14 5.62 -1.05
C GLU A 90 16.62 5.42 -1.17
N SER A 91 16.13 4.28 -0.69
CA SER A 91 14.69 3.97 -0.68
C SER A 91 13.93 4.94 0.24
N ARG A 92 14.44 5.20 1.46
CA ARG A 92 13.81 6.16 2.36
C ARG A 92 13.75 7.57 1.75
N GLU A 93 14.85 8.07 1.19
CA GLU A 93 14.91 9.40 0.59
C GLU A 93 13.98 9.55 -0.63
N GLU A 94 13.83 8.49 -1.42
CA GLU A 94 12.92 8.47 -2.56
C GLU A 94 11.46 8.60 -2.11
N TRP A 95 11.03 7.79 -1.15
CA TRP A 95 9.68 7.82 -0.60
C TRP A 95 9.38 9.12 0.16
N GLU A 96 10.36 9.66 0.90
CA GLU A 96 10.24 10.95 1.58
C GLU A 96 9.97 12.08 0.58
N ARG A 97 10.72 12.13 -0.53
CA ARG A 97 10.49 13.11 -1.61
C ARG A 97 9.10 12.97 -2.24
N PHE A 98 8.67 11.74 -2.52
CA PHE A 98 7.36 11.48 -3.08
C PHE A 98 6.24 11.96 -2.15
N VAL A 99 6.25 11.54 -0.89
CA VAL A 99 5.22 11.91 0.10
C VAL A 99 5.20 13.42 0.32
N ALA A 100 6.35 14.05 0.47
CA ALA A 100 6.45 15.51 0.63
C ALA A 100 5.85 16.24 -0.58
N SER A 101 6.18 15.81 -1.81
CA SER A 101 5.64 16.40 -3.04
C SER A 101 4.13 16.20 -3.13
N PHE A 102 3.63 14.98 -2.89
CA PHE A 102 2.20 14.67 -2.91
C PHE A 102 1.42 15.51 -1.89
N LYS A 103 1.88 15.58 -0.64
CA LYS A 103 1.20 16.34 0.43
C LYS A 103 1.25 17.84 0.20
N ALA A 104 2.32 18.37 -0.39
CA ALA A 104 2.40 19.78 -0.76
C ALA A 104 1.39 20.16 -1.84
N LYS A 105 1.18 19.30 -2.86
CA LYS A 105 0.22 19.52 -3.95
C LYS A 105 -1.23 19.25 -3.50
N HIS A 106 -1.43 18.25 -2.62
CA HIS A 106 -2.76 17.73 -2.27
C HIS A 106 -2.98 17.68 -0.74
N PRO A 107 -2.90 18.84 -0.03
CA PRO A 107 -2.93 18.89 1.43
C PRO A 107 -4.24 18.36 2.05
N ASN A 108 -5.33 18.34 1.28
CA ASN A 108 -6.65 17.90 1.72
C ASN A 108 -7.01 16.47 1.26
N THR A 109 -6.03 15.71 0.74
CA THR A 109 -6.21 14.31 0.36
C THR A 109 -5.42 13.42 1.31
N LEU A 110 -6.10 12.48 1.96
CA LEU A 110 -5.44 11.50 2.81
C LEU A 110 -4.74 10.45 1.94
N LEU A 111 -3.51 10.09 2.33
CA LEU A 111 -2.68 9.11 1.66
C LEU A 111 -2.49 7.90 2.55
N ILE A 112 -2.96 6.73 2.10
CA ILE A 112 -2.85 5.46 2.81
C ILE A 112 -1.84 4.57 2.10
N PHE A 113 -0.97 3.94 2.85
CA PHE A 113 0.09 3.08 2.33
C PHE A 113 -0.29 1.61 2.52
N GLN A 114 -0.44 0.85 1.43
CA GLN A 114 -0.76 -0.56 1.53
C GLN A 114 0.50 -1.42 1.56
N TYR A 115 0.67 -2.23 2.63
CA TYR A 115 1.75 -3.22 2.73
C TYR A 115 1.40 -4.52 2.01
N HIS A 116 2.41 -5.12 1.41
CA HIS A 116 2.28 -6.37 0.68
C HIS A 116 3.45 -7.33 0.95
N HIS A 117 3.14 -8.61 0.94
CA HIS A 117 4.10 -9.72 0.92
C HIS A 117 3.49 -10.87 0.15
N ALA A 118 4.05 -11.20 -1.01
CA ALA A 118 3.45 -12.16 -1.95
C ALA A 118 3.36 -13.59 -1.42
N GLY A 119 4.23 -14.00 -0.46
CA GLY A 119 4.22 -15.36 0.08
C GLY A 119 4.47 -16.42 -1.00
N GLU A 120 3.64 -17.45 -1.03
CA GLU A 120 3.76 -18.55 -2.02
C GLU A 120 3.45 -18.12 -3.47
N THR A 121 2.82 -16.96 -3.66
CA THR A 121 2.50 -16.42 -4.99
C THR A 121 3.57 -15.47 -5.53
N ALA A 122 4.70 -15.35 -4.84
CA ALA A 122 5.82 -14.53 -5.30
C ALA A 122 6.33 -14.99 -6.67
N GLY A 123 6.78 -14.05 -7.50
CA GLY A 123 7.33 -14.34 -8.82
C GLY A 123 8.64 -15.13 -8.72
N LYS A 124 8.69 -16.34 -9.27
CA LYS A 124 9.85 -17.25 -9.15
C LYS A 124 11.17 -16.68 -9.66
N GLU A 125 11.11 -15.81 -10.67
CA GLU A 125 12.27 -15.32 -11.37
C GLU A 125 13.02 -14.21 -10.62
N PHE A 126 12.33 -13.54 -9.68
CA PHE A 126 12.87 -12.36 -9.00
C PHE A 126 12.53 -12.29 -7.51
N SER A 127 11.84 -13.29 -6.97
CA SER A 127 11.40 -13.32 -5.58
C SER A 127 11.50 -14.71 -4.97
N ARG A 128 11.62 -14.77 -3.64
CA ARG A 128 11.62 -16.00 -2.86
C ARG A 128 10.18 -16.37 -2.52
N ARG A 129 9.76 -17.58 -2.86
CA ARG A 129 8.46 -18.10 -2.42
C ARG A 129 8.56 -18.66 -1.01
N VAL A 130 7.76 -18.11 -0.14
CA VAL A 130 7.64 -18.58 1.25
C VAL A 130 6.18 -18.84 1.58
N THR A 131 5.93 -19.76 2.49
CA THR A 131 4.58 -20.18 2.86
C THR A 131 4.50 -20.63 4.31
N VAL A 132 3.32 -20.46 4.90
CA VAL A 132 2.99 -21.03 6.22
C VAL A 132 2.79 -22.54 6.12
N LYS A 133 2.07 -22.98 5.07
CA LYS A 133 1.80 -24.37 4.73
C LYS A 133 1.67 -24.45 3.22
N PRO A 134 2.47 -25.32 2.54
CA PRO A 134 2.42 -25.39 1.09
C PRO A 134 1.02 -25.73 0.59
N LEU A 135 0.51 -24.91 -0.34
CA LEU A 135 -0.70 -25.19 -1.10
C LEU A 135 -0.31 -25.47 -2.55
N MET A 136 -0.73 -26.62 -3.06
CA MET A 136 -0.59 -26.88 -4.49
C MET A 136 -1.43 -25.87 -5.30
N PRO A 137 -0.92 -25.39 -6.45
CA PRO A 137 0.30 -25.78 -7.14
C PRO A 137 1.51 -24.86 -6.88
N PHE A 138 1.40 -23.84 -6.05
CA PHE A 138 2.43 -22.78 -5.96
C PHE A 138 3.70 -23.24 -5.23
N GLY A 139 3.55 -23.95 -4.11
CA GLY A 139 4.67 -24.35 -3.27
C GLY A 139 5.39 -23.15 -2.65
N GLY A 140 6.37 -23.42 -1.81
CA GLY A 140 7.19 -22.39 -1.17
C GLY A 140 8.01 -22.99 -0.04
N GLU A 141 9.01 -22.27 0.41
CA GLU A 141 9.79 -22.62 1.59
C GLU A 141 8.98 -22.32 2.84
N LEU A 142 8.91 -23.26 3.77
CA LEU A 142 8.22 -23.06 5.04
C LEU A 142 8.92 -21.97 5.85
N ILE A 143 8.15 -20.97 6.28
CA ILE A 143 8.66 -19.94 7.19
C ILE A 143 8.65 -20.47 8.62
N ASP A 144 9.57 -20.00 9.43
CA ASP A 144 9.64 -20.25 10.87
C ASP A 144 9.13 -19.05 11.68
N ALA A 145 9.17 -19.17 13.02
CA ALA A 145 8.76 -18.10 13.91
C ALA A 145 9.66 -16.86 13.75
N TRP A 146 10.97 -17.06 13.55
CA TRP A 146 11.89 -15.92 13.33
C TRP A 146 11.54 -15.12 12.08
N TYR A 147 11.15 -15.79 10.98
CA TYR A 147 10.71 -15.09 9.76
C TYR A 147 9.46 -14.24 10.03
N ILE A 148 8.52 -14.77 10.81
CA ILE A 148 7.30 -14.03 11.17
C ILE A 148 7.64 -12.79 12.01
N ASP A 149 8.53 -12.94 13.00
CA ASP A 149 8.97 -11.84 13.85
C ASP A 149 9.70 -10.76 13.03
N ASP A 150 10.60 -11.12 12.11
CA ASP A 150 11.25 -10.19 11.18
C ASP A 150 10.23 -9.47 10.30
N TYR A 151 9.25 -10.21 9.76
CA TYR A 151 8.18 -9.62 8.96
C TYR A 151 7.35 -8.60 9.74
N ILE A 152 6.97 -8.90 10.97
CA ILE A 152 6.27 -7.97 11.86
C ILE A 152 7.16 -6.76 12.18
N HIS A 153 8.42 -6.99 12.53
CA HIS A 153 9.38 -5.93 12.85
C HIS A 153 9.54 -4.96 11.69
N ARG A 154 9.69 -5.45 10.47
CA ARG A 154 9.78 -4.60 9.26
C ARG A 154 8.52 -3.76 9.04
N GLN A 155 7.34 -4.32 9.25
CA GLN A 155 6.09 -3.57 9.14
C GLN A 155 6.05 -2.43 10.16
N VAL A 156 6.45 -2.70 11.41
CA VAL A 156 6.49 -1.70 12.49
C VAL A 156 7.49 -0.58 12.18
N GLU A 157 8.72 -0.91 11.76
CA GLU A 157 9.73 0.09 11.43
C GLU A 157 9.32 0.93 10.20
N THR A 158 8.70 0.29 9.21
CA THR A 158 8.15 1.00 8.06
C THR A 158 6.99 1.91 8.47
N ALA A 159 6.12 1.48 9.38
CA ALA A 159 5.04 2.32 9.91
C ALA A 159 5.57 3.57 10.61
N LYS A 160 6.59 3.41 11.46
CA LYS A 160 7.25 4.52 12.12
C LYS A 160 7.89 5.52 11.14
N PHE A 161 8.50 5.00 10.08
CA PHE A 161 9.07 5.84 9.02
C PHE A 161 7.96 6.61 8.28
N LEU A 162 6.92 5.92 7.81
CA LEU A 162 5.80 6.53 7.08
C LEU A 162 5.07 7.60 7.91
N TYR A 163 4.87 7.34 9.21
CA TYR A 163 4.32 8.34 10.12
C TYR A 163 5.18 9.61 10.16
N ARG A 164 6.51 9.47 10.29
CA ARG A 164 7.42 10.62 10.32
C ARG A 164 7.43 11.46 9.06
N ILE A 165 7.23 10.84 7.89
CA ILE A 165 7.19 11.54 6.59
C ILE A 165 5.81 12.04 6.20
N GLY A 166 4.77 11.83 7.06
CA GLY A 166 3.45 12.42 6.89
C GLY A 166 2.43 11.60 6.11
N VAL A 167 2.59 10.28 6.04
CA VAL A 167 1.56 9.35 5.55
C VAL A 167 0.44 9.26 6.59
N ASP A 168 -0.82 9.30 6.16
CA ASP A 168 -1.99 9.40 7.05
C ASP A 168 -2.44 8.07 7.64
N GLY A 169 -2.11 6.96 6.99
CA GLY A 169 -2.50 5.64 7.48
C GLY A 169 -1.85 4.49 6.72
N ILE A 170 -2.04 3.29 7.26
CA ILE A 170 -1.50 2.04 6.73
C ILE A 170 -2.63 1.05 6.53
N ASP A 171 -2.57 0.32 5.43
CA ASP A 171 -3.44 -0.80 5.09
C ASP A 171 -2.60 -2.09 5.00
N LEU A 172 -2.98 -3.10 5.78
CA LEU A 172 -2.31 -4.40 5.77
C LEU A 172 -3.04 -5.34 4.79
N LYS A 173 -2.38 -5.69 3.70
CA LYS A 173 -2.96 -6.57 2.68
C LYS A 173 -2.99 -8.03 3.12
N PHE A 174 -4.01 -8.41 3.87
CA PHE A 174 -4.26 -9.77 4.35
C PHE A 174 -5.34 -10.49 3.52
N CYS A 175 -5.22 -10.43 2.19
CA CYS A 175 -6.17 -11.00 1.23
C CYS A 175 -5.45 -11.69 0.06
N HIS A 176 -6.18 -12.18 -0.95
CA HIS A 176 -5.70 -12.76 -2.21
C HIS A 176 -4.75 -13.98 -2.07
N GLY A 177 -4.74 -14.68 -0.95
CA GLY A 177 -3.84 -15.81 -0.74
C GLY A 177 -2.38 -15.44 -0.47
N TYR A 178 -2.07 -14.15 -0.30
CA TYR A 178 -0.74 -13.67 0.07
C TYR A 178 -0.36 -14.03 1.51
N LEU A 179 0.87 -13.79 1.93
CA LEU A 179 1.38 -14.27 3.21
C LEU A 179 0.47 -13.91 4.40
N GLY A 180 0.02 -12.67 4.50
CA GLY A 180 -0.88 -12.25 5.56
C GLY A 180 -2.18 -13.06 5.61
N SER A 181 -2.80 -13.35 4.46
CA SER A 181 -3.99 -14.20 4.43
C SER A 181 -3.70 -15.67 4.73
N GLN A 182 -2.49 -16.16 4.42
CA GLN A 182 -2.09 -17.52 4.79
C GLN A 182 -1.96 -17.68 6.30
N LEU A 183 -1.43 -16.66 6.98
CA LEU A 183 -1.34 -16.64 8.45
C LEU A 183 -2.71 -16.66 9.13
N LEU A 184 -3.75 -16.13 8.50
CA LEU A 184 -5.12 -16.10 9.02
C LEU A 184 -5.97 -17.34 8.67
N ARG A 185 -5.45 -18.28 7.88
CA ARG A 185 -6.22 -19.47 7.46
C ARG A 185 -6.46 -20.43 8.62
N PRO A 186 -7.64 -21.13 8.65
CA PRO A 186 -7.99 -22.04 9.74
C PRO A 186 -7.05 -23.23 9.93
N TYR A 187 -6.28 -23.59 8.89
CA TYR A 187 -5.29 -24.69 8.93
C TYR A 187 -3.86 -24.19 9.20
N ASN A 188 -3.72 -22.95 9.62
CA ASN A 188 -2.48 -22.50 10.24
C ASN A 188 -2.45 -23.05 11.65
N ASP A 189 -1.75 -24.17 11.81
CA ASP A 189 -1.61 -24.95 13.05
C ASP A 189 -0.31 -24.62 13.81
N ARG A 190 0.16 -23.39 13.65
CA ARG A 190 1.32 -22.89 14.40
C ARG A 190 0.86 -22.45 15.78
N ASP A 191 1.48 -22.99 16.80
CA ASP A 191 1.35 -22.60 18.20
C ASP A 191 2.07 -21.28 18.49
#